data_1e3c44b1db28c616cc7ad4fd5e6fcc50
#
_entry.id   1e3c44b1db28c616cc7ad4fd5e6fcc50
#
_cell.length_a   1.000
_cell.length_b   1.000
_cell.length_c   1.000
_cell.angle_alpha   90.00
_cell.angle_beta   90.00
_cell.angle_gamma   90.00
#
_symmetry.space_group_name_H-M   'P 1'
#
loop_
_entity.id
_entity.type
_entity.pdbx_description
1 polymer ?
#
loop_
_entity_poly.entity_id
_entity_poly.type
_entity_poly.pdbx_seq_one_letter_code
_entity_poly.pdbx_strand_id
1 'polypeptide(L)'
;DGNKYLDWSVVIAVMNIGHSHPKVLEAVKAQIDEFQHLCFAVGMNETYIQIAEKLNEIAPGKSPKKTFLVNTGAEAVENAVKIARAVTGRTGIISFTHAFHGRTYMAMSLTAKADPYKVGFAPRASEVYRANYPYIYRNAWDAKTEEECAKAALEALKDQIHTTIGESEVAGIILEPVAGEGGFIPAPESFLKGVQDYCKEIGALWIDDEVQAGIGRTGAWWAVDHYGLEPDLVCSAKALSSGFPLSAVIGKAEVMDKLKPGMLGSTFGGNPAGCAAALATLQVIEEENLLERASELGAVLKDRLQTLQAKHKQIGDVRGLGAMIGIEFIKDANKTPDEESVKKIVEVARDSGLILLSTGTYGNVIRLLPPLNMSDAELNEGLEKLEHAITQVLAKHYAVA
;
A
#
# COMPACT_ATOMS: atom_id res chain seq x y z
N ASP A 1 -19.93 -18.67 15.10
CA ASP A 1 -19.66 -20.04 15.52
C ASP A 1 -18.74 -20.12 16.75
N GLY A 2 -18.17 -18.99 17.22
CA GLY A 2 -17.36 -18.90 18.44
C GLY A 2 -15.89 -19.31 18.29
N ASN A 3 -15.41 -19.55 17.08
CA ASN A 3 -14.00 -19.84 16.83
C ASN A 3 -13.14 -18.59 17.04
N LYS A 4 -11.90 -18.79 17.52
CA LYS A 4 -10.90 -17.74 17.67
C LYS A 4 -9.84 -17.88 16.59
N TYR A 5 -9.42 -16.76 16.03
CA TYR A 5 -8.39 -16.68 14.99
C TYR A 5 -7.37 -15.60 15.31
N LEU A 6 -6.11 -15.86 15.01
CA LEU A 6 -5.11 -14.82 14.81
C LEU A 6 -5.30 -14.23 13.41
N ASP A 7 -5.51 -12.92 13.31
CA ASP A 7 -5.70 -12.26 12.02
C ASP A 7 -4.40 -11.60 11.55
N TRP A 8 -3.69 -12.30 10.64
CA TRP A 8 -2.51 -11.75 9.95
C TRP A 8 -2.83 -11.21 8.56
N SER A 9 -4.10 -10.92 8.32
CA SER A 9 -4.53 -10.16 7.14
C SER A 9 -4.89 -8.71 7.49
N VAL A 10 -5.26 -8.47 8.73
CA VAL A 10 -5.78 -7.22 9.29
C VAL A 10 -6.68 -6.46 8.30
N VAL A 11 -7.56 -7.23 7.62
CA VAL A 11 -8.47 -6.72 6.60
C VAL A 11 -7.71 -5.97 5.46
N ILE A 12 -6.61 -6.57 5.01
CA ILE A 12 -5.72 -5.98 3.97
C ILE A 12 -5.07 -4.66 4.44
N ALA A 13 -4.35 -4.71 5.57
CA ALA A 13 -3.67 -3.57 6.19
C ALA A 13 -4.61 -2.43 6.62
N VAL A 14 -5.82 -2.73 7.07
CA VAL A 14 -6.76 -1.74 7.62
C VAL A 14 -6.62 -1.63 9.15
N MET A 15 -6.51 -2.78 9.82
CA MET A 15 -6.51 -2.86 11.28
C MET A 15 -5.07 -2.91 11.84
N ASN A 16 -4.23 -1.92 11.47
CA ASN A 16 -2.82 -1.91 11.89
C ASN A 16 -2.63 -1.97 13.42
N ILE A 17 -3.51 -1.36 14.19
CA ILE A 17 -3.49 -1.35 15.65
C ILE A 17 -4.41 -2.40 16.28
N GLY A 18 -4.79 -3.44 15.52
CA GLY A 18 -5.71 -4.50 15.94
C GLY A 18 -7.18 -4.10 15.87
N HIS A 19 -8.05 -5.10 16.07
CA HIS A 19 -9.49 -4.90 16.03
C HIS A 19 -9.99 -4.23 17.32
N SER A 20 -10.93 -3.30 17.17
CA SER A 20 -11.69 -2.70 18.29
C SER A 20 -10.81 -2.06 19.38
N HIS A 21 -9.74 -1.34 18.98
CA HIS A 21 -8.87 -0.67 19.94
C HIS A 21 -9.68 0.30 20.83
N PRO A 22 -9.58 0.20 22.19
CA PRO A 22 -10.45 0.96 23.12
C PRO A 22 -10.43 2.47 22.87
N LYS A 23 -9.27 3.08 22.67
CA LYS A 23 -9.13 4.54 22.42
C LYS A 23 -9.86 4.98 21.15
N VAL A 24 -9.80 4.18 20.07
CA VAL A 24 -10.53 4.48 18.83
C VAL A 24 -12.03 4.40 19.03
N LEU A 25 -12.51 3.35 19.71
CA LEU A 25 -13.94 3.20 20.00
C LEU A 25 -14.48 4.32 20.89
N GLU A 26 -13.71 4.73 21.89
CA GLU A 26 -14.08 5.84 22.78
C GLU A 26 -14.17 7.17 22.02
N ALA A 27 -13.14 7.50 21.20
CA ALA A 27 -13.13 8.71 20.42
C ALA A 27 -14.30 8.78 19.42
N VAL A 28 -14.60 7.68 18.74
CA VAL A 28 -15.73 7.61 17.80
C VAL A 28 -17.08 7.78 18.52
N LYS A 29 -17.29 7.13 19.69
CA LYS A 29 -18.52 7.26 20.47
C LYS A 29 -18.72 8.71 20.92
N ALA A 30 -17.66 9.34 21.48
CA ALA A 30 -17.71 10.73 21.90
C ALA A 30 -18.09 11.67 20.74
N GLN A 31 -17.49 11.45 19.57
CA GLN A 31 -17.82 12.25 18.38
C GLN A 31 -19.25 12.06 17.89
N ILE A 32 -19.78 10.83 17.92
CA ILE A 32 -21.16 10.55 17.51
C ILE A 32 -22.16 11.18 18.48
N ASP A 33 -21.85 11.20 19.79
CA ASP A 33 -22.67 11.85 20.80
C ASP A 33 -22.74 13.36 20.63
N GLU A 34 -21.68 13.98 20.08
CA GLU A 34 -21.65 15.41 19.77
C GLU A 34 -22.43 15.74 18.48
N PHE A 35 -22.03 15.19 17.33
CA PHE A 35 -22.76 15.25 16.06
C PHE A 35 -22.21 14.23 15.04
N GLN A 36 -23.07 13.75 14.12
CA GLN A 36 -22.72 12.68 13.21
C GLN A 36 -21.97 13.17 11.96
N HIS A 37 -22.40 14.30 11.38
CA HIS A 37 -21.82 14.78 10.12
C HIS A 37 -22.10 16.26 9.87
N LEU A 38 -21.08 16.92 9.36
CA LEU A 38 -21.16 18.23 8.74
C LEU A 38 -20.23 18.21 7.51
N CYS A 39 -20.81 18.44 6.32
CA CYS A 39 -20.00 18.57 5.11
C CYS A 39 -19.06 19.77 5.24
N PHE A 40 -17.74 19.53 5.18
CA PHE A 40 -16.73 20.57 5.43
C PHE A 40 -16.83 21.76 4.47
N ALA A 41 -17.34 21.53 3.24
CA ALA A 41 -17.58 22.60 2.27
C ALA A 41 -18.76 23.54 2.66
N VAL A 42 -19.64 23.11 3.59
CA VAL A 42 -20.77 23.89 4.10
C VAL A 42 -20.42 24.53 5.44
N GLY A 43 -19.74 23.79 6.31
CA GLY A 43 -19.31 24.29 7.61
C GLY A 43 -18.07 23.53 8.11
N MET A 44 -17.10 24.27 8.60
CA MET A 44 -15.88 23.66 9.15
C MET A 44 -16.18 22.93 10.46
N ASN A 45 -15.51 21.79 10.68
CA ASN A 45 -15.49 21.08 11.94
C ASN A 45 -14.05 20.86 12.41
N GLU A 46 -13.89 20.77 13.72
CA GLU A 46 -12.59 20.75 14.37
C GLU A 46 -11.81 19.45 14.06
N THR A 47 -12.47 18.31 14.10
CA THR A 47 -11.82 17.02 13.86
C THR A 47 -11.24 16.90 12.44
N TYR A 48 -11.89 17.52 11.43
CA TYR A 48 -11.33 17.60 10.08
C TYR A 48 -10.02 18.41 10.07
N ILE A 49 -10.04 19.57 10.74
CA ILE A 49 -8.86 20.46 10.80
C ILE A 49 -7.72 19.74 11.51
N GLN A 50 -7.98 19.16 12.69
CA GLN A 50 -6.98 18.46 13.50
C GLN A 50 -6.32 17.31 12.74
N ILE A 51 -7.11 16.44 12.06
CA ILE A 51 -6.52 15.35 11.28
C ILE A 51 -5.73 15.86 10.07
N ALA A 52 -6.19 16.92 9.41
CA ALA A 52 -5.46 17.51 8.30
C ALA A 52 -4.12 18.11 8.76
N GLU A 53 -4.09 18.80 9.89
CA GLU A 53 -2.86 19.32 10.52
C GLU A 53 -1.91 18.18 10.90
N LYS A 54 -2.44 17.11 11.55
CA LYS A 54 -1.61 15.95 11.92
C LYS A 54 -1.04 15.23 10.70
N LEU A 55 -1.80 15.06 9.64
CA LEU A 55 -1.30 14.48 8.38
C LEU A 55 -0.26 15.37 7.71
N ASN A 56 -0.42 16.71 7.76
CA ASN A 56 0.58 17.64 7.25
C ASN A 56 1.89 17.57 8.05
N GLU A 57 1.81 17.36 9.38
CA GLU A 57 2.96 17.23 10.28
C GLU A 57 3.78 15.97 9.98
N ILE A 58 3.12 14.82 9.83
CA ILE A 58 3.78 13.52 9.60
C ILE A 58 4.05 13.22 8.13
N ALA A 59 3.68 14.11 7.20
CA ALA A 59 3.87 13.90 5.77
C ALA A 59 5.35 13.84 5.37
N PRO A 60 5.71 13.07 4.31
CA PRO A 60 7.10 12.94 3.90
C PRO A 60 7.72 14.28 3.48
N GLY A 61 9.01 14.46 3.82
CA GLY A 61 9.79 15.63 3.44
C GLY A 61 9.56 16.84 4.32
N LYS A 62 9.99 18.03 3.86
CA LYS A 62 10.03 19.26 4.68
C LYS A 62 9.22 20.42 4.12
N SER A 63 8.71 20.33 2.90
CA SER A 63 7.90 21.40 2.32
C SER A 63 6.54 21.50 3.04
N PRO A 64 5.94 22.70 3.12
CA PRO A 64 4.58 22.84 3.64
C PRO A 64 3.58 21.94 2.88
N LYS A 65 2.63 21.36 3.60
CA LYS A 65 1.63 20.45 3.05
C LYS A 65 0.21 20.98 3.24
N LYS A 66 -0.69 20.51 2.39
CA LYS A 66 -2.14 20.68 2.53
C LYS A 66 -2.85 19.36 2.27
N THR A 67 -3.84 19.05 3.10
CA THR A 67 -4.58 17.79 3.06
C THR A 67 -6.02 18.00 2.61
N PHE A 68 -6.47 17.17 1.68
CA PHE A 68 -7.86 17.03 1.27
C PHE A 68 -8.38 15.65 1.67
N LEU A 69 -9.48 15.58 2.42
CA LEU A 69 -10.05 14.34 2.92
C LEU A 69 -11.20 13.84 2.03
N VAL A 70 -11.20 12.53 1.82
CA VAL A 70 -12.24 11.78 1.11
C VAL A 70 -12.54 10.46 1.86
N ASN A 71 -13.18 9.46 1.24
CA ASN A 71 -13.68 8.30 1.99
C ASN A 71 -12.91 7.01 1.73
N THR A 72 -12.39 6.82 0.52
CA THR A 72 -11.74 5.57 0.10
C THR A 72 -10.41 5.82 -0.59
N GLY A 73 -9.50 4.81 -0.56
CA GLY A 73 -8.23 4.91 -1.29
C GLY A 73 -8.43 5.16 -2.79
N ALA A 74 -9.47 4.59 -3.39
CA ALA A 74 -9.79 4.86 -4.79
C ALA A 74 -10.16 6.34 -5.03
N GLU A 75 -10.93 6.97 -4.12
CA GLU A 75 -11.22 8.41 -4.21
C GLU A 75 -9.96 9.26 -4.02
N ALA A 76 -9.05 8.87 -3.12
CA ALA A 76 -7.77 9.56 -2.95
C ALA A 76 -6.97 9.52 -4.27
N VAL A 77 -6.82 8.34 -4.87
CA VAL A 77 -6.15 8.17 -6.17
C VAL A 77 -6.82 8.96 -7.30
N GLU A 78 -8.16 8.89 -7.40
CA GLU A 78 -8.93 9.66 -8.41
C GLU A 78 -8.67 11.17 -8.26
N ASN A 79 -8.67 11.69 -7.02
CA ASN A 79 -8.40 13.10 -6.77
C ASN A 79 -6.93 13.45 -7.00
N ALA A 80 -5.96 12.60 -6.65
CA ALA A 80 -4.55 12.83 -6.97
C ALA A 80 -4.31 12.95 -8.48
N VAL A 81 -4.95 12.09 -9.29
CA VAL A 81 -4.93 12.21 -10.76
C VAL A 81 -5.59 13.51 -11.24
N LYS A 82 -6.74 13.89 -10.68
CA LYS A 82 -7.40 15.16 -10.99
C LYS A 82 -6.49 16.35 -10.68
N ILE A 83 -5.84 16.34 -9.53
CA ILE A 83 -4.89 17.38 -9.11
C ILE A 83 -3.73 17.46 -10.10
N ALA A 84 -3.11 16.32 -10.43
CA ALA A 84 -1.98 16.29 -11.35
C ALA A 84 -2.36 16.88 -12.73
N ARG A 85 -3.48 16.46 -13.30
CA ARG A 85 -3.97 16.99 -14.57
C ARG A 85 -4.32 18.48 -14.51
N ALA A 86 -4.98 18.91 -13.44
CA ALA A 86 -5.39 20.32 -13.30
C ALA A 86 -4.20 21.27 -13.11
N VAL A 87 -3.20 20.83 -12.35
CA VAL A 87 -2.03 21.65 -12.00
C VAL A 87 -1.05 21.74 -13.17
N THR A 88 -0.85 20.65 -13.90
CA THR A 88 0.09 20.62 -15.04
C THR A 88 -0.54 21.03 -16.36
N GLY A 89 -1.86 20.98 -16.49
CA GLY A 89 -2.58 21.16 -17.76
C GLY A 89 -2.39 20.01 -18.76
N ARG A 90 -1.84 18.87 -18.30
CA ARG A 90 -1.51 17.68 -19.10
C ARG A 90 -2.45 16.53 -18.80
N THR A 91 -2.44 15.46 -19.61
CA THR A 91 -3.42 14.37 -19.49
C THR A 91 -2.83 13.01 -19.15
N GLY A 92 -1.57 12.72 -19.56
CA GLY A 92 -0.93 11.43 -19.43
C GLY A 92 -0.63 11.05 -17.96
N ILE A 93 -1.01 9.86 -17.56
CA ILE A 93 -0.66 9.28 -16.24
C ILE A 93 0.08 7.97 -16.46
N ILE A 94 1.28 7.87 -15.88
CA ILE A 94 2.06 6.65 -15.89
C ILE A 94 1.74 5.86 -14.62
N SER A 95 1.42 4.59 -14.79
CA SER A 95 1.26 3.58 -13.73
C SER A 95 2.22 2.42 -14.01
N PHE A 96 2.29 1.42 -13.13
CA PHE A 96 3.26 0.33 -13.26
C PHE A 96 2.61 -1.06 -13.33
N THR A 97 3.35 -2.04 -13.85
CA THR A 97 3.03 -3.45 -13.65
C THR A 97 3.00 -3.75 -12.14
N HIS A 98 2.24 -4.75 -11.72
CA HIS A 98 2.03 -5.11 -10.32
C HIS A 98 1.24 -4.10 -9.47
N ALA A 99 0.87 -2.93 -9.99
CA ALA A 99 0.16 -1.89 -9.25
C ALA A 99 -1.31 -2.23 -8.96
N PHE A 100 -1.79 -1.73 -7.81
CA PHE A 100 -3.21 -1.72 -7.47
C PHE A 100 -3.59 -0.36 -6.85
N HIS A 101 -4.40 0.41 -7.57
CA HIS A 101 -4.78 1.77 -7.18
C HIS A 101 -6.27 1.93 -6.88
N GLY A 102 -7.05 0.84 -6.94
CA GLY A 102 -8.48 0.86 -6.65
C GLY A 102 -9.33 0.22 -7.75
N ARG A 103 -10.67 0.36 -7.59
CA ARG A 103 -11.67 -0.28 -8.46
C ARG A 103 -12.66 0.69 -9.09
N THR A 104 -12.56 2.02 -8.84
CA THR A 104 -13.30 3.03 -9.57
C THR A 104 -12.71 3.24 -10.96
N TYR A 105 -13.37 3.99 -11.82
CA TYR A 105 -13.07 4.01 -13.25
C TYR A 105 -11.62 4.35 -13.60
N MET A 106 -11.06 5.45 -13.06
CA MET A 106 -9.66 5.81 -13.27
C MET A 106 -8.75 4.90 -12.47
N ALA A 107 -9.03 4.68 -11.17
CA ALA A 107 -8.22 3.82 -10.32
C ALA A 107 -8.10 2.37 -10.84
N MET A 108 -9.19 1.81 -11.39
CA MET A 108 -9.18 0.52 -12.08
C MET A 108 -8.30 0.53 -13.34
N SER A 109 -8.32 1.64 -14.08
CA SER A 109 -7.49 1.80 -15.29
C SER A 109 -6.00 1.85 -14.95
N LEU A 110 -5.65 2.44 -13.81
CA LEU A 110 -4.29 2.47 -13.26
C LEU A 110 -3.85 1.12 -12.67
N THR A 111 -4.78 0.33 -12.12
CA THR A 111 -4.51 -1.01 -11.59
C THR A 111 -3.96 -1.94 -12.67
N ALA A 112 -2.95 -2.76 -12.36
CA ALA A 112 -2.24 -3.60 -13.34
C ALA A 112 -2.99 -4.87 -13.71
N LYS A 113 -3.33 -5.70 -12.71
CA LYS A 113 -3.91 -7.03 -12.90
C LYS A 113 -5.24 -6.97 -13.64
N ALA A 114 -5.37 -7.75 -14.72
CA ALA A 114 -6.56 -7.73 -15.57
C ALA A 114 -7.73 -8.47 -14.90
N ASP A 115 -7.55 -9.74 -14.61
CA ASP A 115 -8.54 -10.55 -13.92
C ASP A 115 -8.19 -10.64 -12.42
N PRO A 116 -9.15 -10.39 -11.50
CA PRO A 116 -10.59 -10.12 -11.71
C PRO A 116 -10.95 -8.62 -11.80
N TYR A 117 -9.98 -7.69 -11.89
CA TYR A 117 -10.22 -6.26 -11.63
C TYR A 117 -10.74 -5.48 -12.84
N LYS A 118 -10.40 -5.88 -14.08
CA LYS A 118 -10.66 -5.09 -15.30
C LYS A 118 -11.41 -5.84 -16.40
N VAL A 119 -11.41 -7.17 -16.35
CA VAL A 119 -12.12 -8.00 -17.36
C VAL A 119 -13.62 -7.74 -17.23
N GLY A 120 -14.27 -7.42 -18.37
CA GLY A 120 -15.70 -7.12 -18.42
C GLY A 120 -16.09 -5.68 -18.12
N PHE A 121 -15.13 -4.79 -17.76
CA PHE A 121 -15.40 -3.38 -17.40
C PHE A 121 -14.83 -2.37 -18.41
N ALA A 122 -14.77 -2.76 -19.70
CA ALA A 122 -14.38 -1.85 -20.77
C ALA A 122 -15.57 -0.92 -21.18
N PRO A 123 -15.30 0.28 -21.79
CA PRO A 123 -13.98 0.89 -21.99
C PRO A 123 -13.36 1.42 -20.70
N ARG A 124 -12.03 1.55 -20.67
CA ARG A 124 -11.28 2.09 -19.55
C ARG A 124 -10.97 3.57 -19.76
N ALA A 125 -10.51 4.27 -18.71
CA ALA A 125 -10.07 5.64 -18.81
C ALA A 125 -8.89 5.76 -19.80
N SER A 126 -8.91 6.80 -20.62
CA SER A 126 -7.85 7.14 -21.56
C SER A 126 -6.64 7.77 -20.85
N GLU A 127 -5.55 7.90 -21.61
CA GLU A 127 -4.31 8.54 -21.17
C GLU A 127 -3.69 7.89 -19.91
N VAL A 128 -3.80 6.57 -19.82
CA VAL A 128 -3.14 5.75 -18.81
C VAL A 128 -2.13 4.84 -19.49
N TYR A 129 -0.86 5.01 -19.16
CA TYR A 129 0.27 4.29 -19.72
C TYR A 129 0.90 3.42 -18.65
N ARG A 130 1.44 2.26 -19.04
CA ARG A 130 1.94 1.27 -18.08
C ARG A 130 3.40 0.96 -18.32
N ALA A 131 4.24 1.30 -17.33
CA ALA A 131 5.65 0.97 -17.30
C ALA A 131 5.91 -0.31 -16.48
N ASN A 132 7.11 -0.86 -16.59
CA ASN A 132 7.51 -2.00 -15.78
C ASN A 132 8.01 -1.56 -14.40
N TYR A 133 7.49 -2.22 -13.36
CA TYR A 133 7.96 -2.03 -11.98
C TYR A 133 9.30 -2.78 -11.76
N PRO A 134 10.25 -2.24 -11.00
CA PRO A 134 11.56 -2.86 -10.76
C PRO A 134 11.47 -4.05 -9.78
N TYR A 135 11.00 -5.18 -10.26
CA TYR A 135 10.87 -6.41 -9.48
C TYR A 135 12.03 -7.36 -9.74
N ILE A 136 13.09 -7.29 -8.93
CA ILE A 136 14.35 -8.03 -9.17
C ILE A 136 14.14 -9.55 -9.26
N TYR A 137 13.29 -10.14 -8.43
CA TYR A 137 13.08 -11.60 -8.45
C TYR A 137 12.49 -12.09 -9.78
N ARG A 138 11.66 -11.26 -10.47
CA ARG A 138 11.06 -11.54 -11.78
C ARG A 138 11.30 -10.38 -12.76
N ASN A 139 12.52 -9.86 -12.81
CA ASN A 139 12.81 -8.70 -13.63
C ASN A 139 12.79 -9.03 -15.15
N ALA A 140 12.43 -8.00 -15.92
CA ALA A 140 12.31 -8.10 -17.39
C ALA A 140 13.62 -7.87 -18.13
N TRP A 141 14.71 -7.52 -17.42
CA TRP A 141 15.97 -7.02 -18.04
C TRP A 141 17.17 -7.93 -17.80
N ASP A 142 16.97 -9.14 -17.27
CA ASP A 142 18.04 -10.07 -16.87
C ASP A 142 19.07 -9.45 -15.90
N ALA A 143 18.63 -8.44 -15.14
CA ALA A 143 19.44 -7.79 -14.11
C ALA A 143 19.81 -8.78 -12.99
N LYS A 144 21.02 -8.65 -12.46
CA LYS A 144 21.55 -9.55 -11.42
C LYS A 144 21.53 -8.92 -10.04
N THR A 145 21.40 -7.59 -9.97
CA THR A 145 21.34 -6.82 -8.72
C THR A 145 20.11 -5.91 -8.71
N GLU A 146 19.68 -5.48 -7.53
CA GLU A 146 18.60 -4.50 -7.41
C GLU A 146 18.93 -3.19 -8.11
N GLU A 147 20.18 -2.75 -8.03
CA GLU A 147 20.66 -1.52 -8.68
C GLU A 147 20.60 -1.61 -10.20
N GLU A 148 21.03 -2.73 -10.79
CA GLU A 148 20.89 -2.97 -12.24
C GLU A 148 19.42 -2.99 -12.66
N CYS A 149 18.55 -3.63 -11.86
CA CYS A 149 17.12 -3.69 -12.13
C CYS A 149 16.48 -2.29 -12.05
N ALA A 150 16.80 -1.52 -11.03
CA ALA A 150 16.34 -0.15 -10.83
C ALA A 150 16.74 0.75 -11.99
N LYS A 151 18.02 0.70 -12.40
CA LYS A 151 18.55 1.47 -13.53
C LYS A 151 17.85 1.12 -14.84
N ALA A 152 17.74 -0.17 -15.14
CA ALA A 152 17.08 -0.64 -16.36
C ALA A 152 15.59 -0.25 -16.41
N ALA A 153 14.89 -0.35 -15.27
CA ALA A 153 13.50 0.07 -15.18
C ALA A 153 13.31 1.58 -15.38
N LEU A 154 14.21 2.39 -14.82
CA LEU A 154 14.17 3.85 -14.98
C LEU A 154 14.50 4.28 -16.42
N GLU A 155 15.50 3.67 -17.05
CA GLU A 155 15.84 3.91 -18.44
C GLU A 155 14.67 3.53 -19.36
N ALA A 156 14.07 2.36 -19.16
CA ALA A 156 12.89 1.92 -19.92
C ALA A 156 11.67 2.83 -19.72
N LEU A 157 11.45 3.36 -18.52
CA LEU A 157 10.41 4.35 -18.25
C LEU A 157 10.64 5.64 -19.04
N LYS A 158 11.85 6.18 -19.01
CA LYS A 158 12.23 7.39 -19.73
C LYS A 158 12.10 7.21 -21.24
N ASP A 159 12.60 6.09 -21.79
CA ASP A 159 12.48 5.76 -23.20
C ASP A 159 11.01 5.63 -23.64
N GLN A 160 10.19 4.92 -22.86
CA GLN A 160 8.74 4.81 -23.13
C GLN A 160 8.06 6.18 -23.15
N ILE A 161 8.35 7.06 -22.21
CA ILE A 161 7.77 8.41 -22.19
C ILE A 161 8.23 9.18 -23.42
N HIS A 162 9.53 9.18 -23.74
CA HIS A 162 10.10 9.90 -24.86
C HIS A 162 9.53 9.45 -26.22
N THR A 163 9.45 8.13 -26.40
CA THR A 163 9.10 7.55 -27.72
C THR A 163 7.62 7.39 -27.99
N THR A 164 6.77 7.30 -26.93
CA THR A 164 5.36 6.95 -27.10
C THR A 164 4.36 7.99 -26.57
N ILE A 165 4.79 8.88 -25.68
CA ILE A 165 3.88 9.82 -25.01
C ILE A 165 4.30 11.26 -25.26
N GLY A 166 5.58 11.57 -25.08
CA GLY A 166 6.15 12.91 -25.00
C GLY A 166 6.12 13.45 -23.56
N GLU A 167 7.25 13.95 -23.10
CA GLU A 167 7.44 14.47 -21.73
C GLU A 167 6.46 15.60 -21.41
N SER A 168 6.12 16.43 -22.41
CA SER A 168 5.17 17.55 -22.26
C SER A 168 3.72 17.10 -22.01
N GLU A 169 3.37 15.85 -22.26
CA GLU A 169 2.02 15.31 -22.10
C GLU A 169 1.81 14.59 -20.76
N VAL A 170 2.90 14.30 -20.01
CA VAL A 170 2.81 13.57 -18.75
C VAL A 170 2.41 14.52 -17.62
N ALA A 171 1.23 14.29 -17.06
CA ALA A 171 0.71 14.99 -15.86
C ALA A 171 1.32 14.44 -14.57
N GLY A 172 1.47 13.11 -14.48
CA GLY A 172 1.99 12.49 -13.28
C GLY A 172 2.41 11.03 -13.46
N ILE A 173 3.25 10.60 -12.54
CA ILE A 173 3.69 9.20 -12.38
C ILE A 173 3.19 8.72 -11.02
N ILE A 174 2.35 7.68 -11.02
CA ILE A 174 1.81 7.08 -9.79
C ILE A 174 2.42 5.71 -9.55
N LEU A 175 2.89 5.46 -8.32
CA LEU A 175 3.38 4.16 -7.89
C LEU A 175 3.20 3.93 -6.39
N GLU A 176 3.17 2.66 -5.99
CA GLU A 176 3.29 2.22 -4.60
C GLU A 176 4.77 2.01 -4.26
N PRO A 177 5.32 2.58 -3.17
CA PRO A 177 6.72 2.30 -2.75
C PRO A 177 6.95 0.83 -2.42
N VAL A 178 5.89 0.16 -1.95
CA VAL A 178 5.81 -1.30 -1.83
C VAL A 178 4.55 -1.75 -2.56
N ALA A 179 4.70 -2.39 -3.72
CA ALA A 179 3.56 -2.87 -4.50
C ALA A 179 2.78 -3.93 -3.73
N GLY A 180 1.61 -3.54 -3.17
CA GLY A 180 0.83 -4.36 -2.24
C GLY A 180 0.18 -5.57 -2.90
N GLU A 181 -0.84 -5.36 -3.71
CA GLU A 181 -1.54 -6.44 -4.44
C GLU A 181 -0.65 -7.10 -5.51
N GLY A 182 0.44 -6.45 -5.89
CA GLY A 182 1.46 -7.01 -6.77
C GLY A 182 2.30 -8.13 -6.14
N GLY A 183 2.31 -8.22 -4.80
CA GLY A 183 3.03 -9.27 -4.08
C GLY A 183 4.03 -8.77 -3.04
N PHE A 184 3.79 -7.63 -2.42
CA PHE A 184 4.64 -7.00 -1.40
C PHE A 184 6.07 -6.78 -1.90
N ILE A 185 6.17 -6.09 -3.03
CA ILE A 185 7.43 -5.84 -3.74
C ILE A 185 7.92 -4.44 -3.39
N PRO A 186 8.97 -4.27 -2.55
CA PRO A 186 9.59 -2.98 -2.32
C PRO A 186 10.27 -2.49 -3.61
N ALA A 187 10.09 -1.21 -3.96
CA ALA A 187 10.88 -0.58 -5.00
C ALA A 187 12.29 -0.27 -4.47
N PRO A 188 13.35 -0.47 -5.25
CA PRO A 188 14.69 -0.01 -4.90
C PRO A 188 14.74 1.51 -4.71
N GLU A 189 15.51 1.97 -3.71
CA GLU A 189 15.69 3.40 -3.41
C GLU A 189 16.10 4.20 -4.66
N SER A 190 17.08 3.71 -5.41
CA SER A 190 17.59 4.39 -6.60
C SER A 190 16.54 4.57 -7.69
N PHE A 191 15.56 3.64 -7.80
CA PHE A 191 14.44 3.78 -8.70
C PHE A 191 13.48 4.89 -8.24
N LEU A 192 13.06 4.87 -6.96
CA LEU A 192 12.15 5.89 -6.41
C LEU A 192 12.76 7.29 -6.51
N LYS A 193 14.06 7.41 -6.16
CA LYS A 193 14.81 8.65 -6.34
C LYS A 193 14.86 9.07 -7.81
N GLY A 194 15.14 8.15 -8.71
CA GLY A 194 15.14 8.40 -10.14
C GLY A 194 13.80 8.89 -10.68
N VAL A 195 12.68 8.32 -10.20
CA VAL A 195 11.31 8.78 -10.53
C VAL A 195 11.08 10.20 -10.02
N GLN A 196 11.43 10.48 -8.75
CA GLN A 196 11.32 11.84 -8.19
C GLN A 196 12.10 12.86 -9.01
N ASP A 197 13.34 12.56 -9.32
CA ASP A 197 14.21 13.47 -10.07
C ASP A 197 13.69 13.68 -11.50
N TYR A 198 13.22 12.61 -12.14
CA TYR A 198 12.66 12.69 -13.49
C TYR A 198 11.32 13.45 -13.55
N CYS A 199 10.44 13.27 -12.56
CA CYS A 199 9.23 14.08 -12.44
C CYS A 199 9.57 15.58 -12.39
N LYS A 200 10.57 15.96 -11.59
CA LYS A 200 11.05 17.36 -11.52
C LYS A 200 11.60 17.84 -12.85
N GLU A 201 12.39 17.01 -13.55
CA GLU A 201 12.98 17.32 -14.84
C GLU A 201 11.93 17.66 -15.89
N ILE A 202 10.88 16.81 -16.01
CA ILE A 202 9.84 16.98 -17.05
C ILE A 202 8.66 17.83 -16.58
N GLY A 203 8.62 18.25 -15.32
CA GLY A 203 7.52 19.03 -14.73
C GLY A 203 6.23 18.23 -14.54
N ALA A 204 6.31 16.92 -14.38
CA ALA A 204 5.22 16.04 -13.96
C ALA A 204 5.15 15.96 -12.43
N LEU A 205 4.03 15.47 -11.87
CA LEU A 205 3.92 15.23 -10.44
C LEU A 205 4.20 13.76 -10.09
N TRP A 206 4.96 13.52 -9.04
CA TRP A 206 5.06 12.21 -8.43
C TRP A 206 3.92 12.00 -7.45
N ILE A 207 3.07 10.99 -7.73
CA ILE A 207 1.96 10.55 -6.87
C ILE A 207 2.40 9.27 -6.18
N ASP A 208 2.51 9.34 -4.87
CA ASP A 208 2.89 8.24 -3.99
C ASP A 208 1.64 7.58 -3.42
N ASP A 209 1.41 6.32 -3.75
CA ASP A 209 0.27 5.55 -3.23
C ASP A 209 0.67 4.76 -1.98
N GLU A 210 0.45 5.37 -0.84
CA GLU A 210 0.70 4.80 0.50
C GLU A 210 -0.56 4.18 1.14
N VAL A 211 -1.58 3.92 0.36
CA VAL A 211 -2.86 3.37 0.85
C VAL A 211 -2.66 2.04 1.58
N GLN A 212 -1.70 1.21 1.18
CA GLN A 212 -1.43 -0.07 1.86
C GLN A 212 -0.15 -0.07 2.70
N ALA A 213 0.87 0.65 2.30
CA ALA A 213 2.20 0.65 2.92
C ALA A 213 2.36 1.68 4.03
N GLY A 214 1.54 2.75 4.03
CA GLY A 214 1.61 3.84 4.98
C GLY A 214 1.06 3.53 6.38
N ILE A 215 1.00 4.58 7.18
CA ILE A 215 0.45 4.56 8.55
C ILE A 215 1.09 3.47 9.42
N GLY A 216 2.43 3.50 9.49
CA GLY A 216 3.23 2.66 10.37
C GLY A 216 3.52 1.25 9.87
N ARG A 217 2.87 0.78 8.80
CA ARG A 217 2.96 -0.62 8.36
C ARG A 217 4.38 -1.10 8.07
N THR A 218 5.22 -0.24 7.53
CA THR A 218 6.60 -0.58 7.14
C THR A 218 7.65 -0.23 8.21
N GLY A 219 7.24 0.30 9.37
CA GLY A 219 8.17 0.74 10.43
C GLY A 219 8.50 2.23 10.37
N ALA A 220 7.87 2.96 9.47
CA ALA A 220 7.88 4.42 9.36
C ALA A 220 6.46 4.91 9.13
N TRP A 221 6.17 6.22 9.25
CA TRP A 221 4.84 6.74 8.93
C TRP A 221 4.44 6.42 7.49
N TRP A 222 5.37 6.60 6.56
CA TRP A 222 5.23 6.34 5.14
C TRP A 222 6.36 5.46 4.65
N ALA A 223 6.12 4.61 3.67
CA ALA A 223 7.17 3.74 3.15
C ALA A 223 8.30 4.53 2.49
N VAL A 224 8.00 5.69 1.89
CA VAL A 224 9.01 6.57 1.29
C VAL A 224 9.94 7.23 2.33
N ASP A 225 9.56 7.29 3.61
CA ASP A 225 10.40 7.84 4.68
C ASP A 225 11.69 7.05 4.88
N HIS A 226 11.67 5.74 4.58
CA HIS A 226 12.87 4.90 4.61
C HIS A 226 13.98 5.40 3.69
N TYR A 227 13.63 6.21 2.69
CA TYR A 227 14.53 6.70 1.65
C TYR A 227 14.73 8.22 1.71
N GLY A 228 14.05 8.91 2.64
CA GLY A 228 14.12 10.37 2.76
C GLY A 228 13.63 11.13 1.53
N LEU A 229 12.69 10.55 0.79
CA LEU A 229 12.13 11.14 -0.43
C LEU A 229 10.88 11.97 -0.12
N GLU A 230 10.55 12.90 -1.03
CA GLU A 230 9.43 13.83 -0.87
C GLU A 230 8.56 13.85 -2.15
N PRO A 231 7.51 13.02 -2.23
CA PRO A 231 6.54 13.04 -3.31
C PRO A 231 5.75 14.36 -3.36
N ASP A 232 5.16 14.67 -4.52
CA ASP A 232 4.32 15.86 -4.69
C ASP A 232 2.94 15.66 -4.09
N LEU A 233 2.40 14.44 -4.19
CA LEU A 233 1.12 14.00 -3.65
C LEU A 233 1.28 12.63 -2.99
N VAL A 234 0.68 12.45 -1.81
CA VAL A 234 0.59 11.16 -1.10
C VAL A 234 -0.87 10.78 -0.96
N CYS A 235 -1.22 9.54 -1.34
CA CYS A 235 -2.54 8.96 -1.13
C CYS A 235 -2.52 8.08 0.11
N SER A 236 -3.41 8.34 1.08
CA SER A 236 -3.55 7.56 2.31
C SER A 236 -4.98 7.10 2.52
N ALA A 237 -5.18 5.90 3.09
CA ALA A 237 -6.47 5.33 3.46
C ALA A 237 -6.27 4.15 4.43
N LYS A 238 -7.13 3.13 4.37
CA LYS A 238 -7.03 1.85 5.13
C LYS A 238 -6.71 2.07 6.61
N ALA A 239 -5.45 1.87 7.01
CA ALA A 239 -5.02 1.98 8.40
C ALA A 239 -5.20 3.37 9.01
N LEU A 240 -5.39 4.41 8.19
CA LEU A 240 -5.55 5.78 8.66
C LEU A 240 -6.62 5.92 9.76
N SER A 241 -7.73 5.18 9.64
CA SER A 241 -8.89 5.33 10.54
C SER A 241 -9.39 4.01 11.14
N SER A 242 -8.54 2.97 11.18
CA SER A 242 -8.81 1.69 11.85
C SER A 242 -10.22 1.12 11.58
N GLY A 243 -10.59 1.05 10.29
CA GLY A 243 -11.84 0.44 9.83
C GLY A 243 -12.97 1.42 9.50
N PHE A 244 -12.87 2.70 9.84
CA PHE A 244 -13.82 3.72 9.41
C PHE A 244 -13.47 4.25 8.01
N PRO A 245 -14.46 4.55 7.15
CA PRO A 245 -14.22 5.13 5.83
C PRO A 245 -13.60 6.53 5.94
N LEU A 246 -12.30 6.62 5.69
CA LEU A 246 -11.56 7.88 5.58
C LEU A 246 -10.34 7.67 4.71
N SER A 247 -10.06 8.64 3.85
CA SER A 247 -8.82 8.71 3.09
C SER A 247 -8.40 10.15 2.86
N ALA A 248 -7.17 10.34 2.43
CA ALA A 248 -6.57 11.65 2.26
C ALA A 248 -5.71 11.71 0.99
N VAL A 249 -5.68 12.89 0.37
CA VAL A 249 -4.60 13.32 -0.50
C VAL A 249 -3.83 14.41 0.24
N ILE A 250 -2.56 14.16 0.53
CA ILE A 250 -1.64 15.08 1.16
C ILE A 250 -0.72 15.60 0.07
N GLY A 251 -0.74 16.88 -0.22
CA GLY A 251 0.07 17.47 -1.29
C GLY A 251 0.97 18.58 -0.81
N LYS A 252 2.07 18.83 -1.53
CA LYS A 252 2.86 20.04 -1.34
C LYS A 252 1.96 21.27 -1.47
N ALA A 253 2.07 22.23 -0.56
CA ALA A 253 1.23 23.41 -0.57
C ALA A 253 1.32 24.17 -1.91
N GLU A 254 2.50 24.25 -2.52
CA GLU A 254 2.71 24.88 -3.82
C GLU A 254 1.95 24.19 -4.98
N VAL A 255 1.64 22.88 -4.84
CA VAL A 255 0.82 22.11 -5.77
C VAL A 255 -0.66 22.37 -5.48
N MET A 256 -1.06 22.21 -4.21
CA MET A 256 -2.46 22.32 -3.80
C MET A 256 -3.02 23.74 -3.97
N ASP A 257 -2.20 24.77 -3.82
CA ASP A 257 -2.59 26.19 -3.96
C ASP A 257 -2.90 26.62 -5.41
N LYS A 258 -2.53 25.81 -6.40
CA LYS A 258 -2.91 26.04 -7.80
C LYS A 258 -4.35 25.65 -8.10
N LEU A 259 -5.01 24.92 -7.21
CA LEU A 259 -6.40 24.51 -7.37
C LEU A 259 -7.32 25.67 -7.00
N LYS A 260 -8.38 25.84 -7.81
CA LYS A 260 -9.40 26.83 -7.54
C LYS A 260 -10.46 26.27 -6.60
N PRO A 261 -11.12 27.10 -5.77
CA PRO A 261 -12.26 26.68 -4.95
C PRO A 261 -13.31 25.95 -5.79
N GLY A 262 -13.81 24.82 -5.27
CA GLY A 262 -14.82 23.99 -5.93
C GLY A 262 -14.27 22.93 -6.91
N MET A 263 -12.98 22.90 -7.21
CA MET A 263 -12.40 21.84 -8.07
C MET A 263 -12.36 20.47 -7.39
N LEU A 264 -12.18 20.45 -6.08
CA LEU A 264 -12.28 19.24 -5.24
C LEU A 264 -13.49 19.38 -4.31
N GLY A 265 -14.12 18.26 -4.00
CA GLY A 265 -15.27 18.23 -3.10
C GLY A 265 -15.69 16.80 -2.79
N SER A 266 -16.22 16.61 -1.60
CA SER A 266 -16.80 15.33 -1.16
C SER A 266 -17.83 15.63 -0.07
N THR A 267 -19.08 15.16 -0.25
CA THR A 267 -20.13 15.36 0.76
C THR A 267 -19.77 14.66 2.08
N PHE A 268 -19.23 13.46 2.03
CA PHE A 268 -18.88 12.65 3.20
C PHE A 268 -17.39 12.61 3.52
N GLY A 269 -16.55 13.20 2.68
CA GLY A 269 -15.10 13.25 2.90
C GLY A 269 -14.77 14.03 4.17
N GLY A 270 -13.95 13.42 5.03
CA GLY A 270 -13.67 13.98 6.35
C GLY A 270 -14.86 13.89 7.31
N ASN A 271 -15.66 12.80 7.24
CA ASN A 271 -16.71 12.54 8.23
C ASN A 271 -16.12 12.58 9.63
N PRO A 272 -16.74 13.31 10.58
CA PRO A 272 -16.20 13.52 11.92
C PRO A 272 -15.88 12.22 12.68
N ALA A 273 -16.72 11.19 12.58
CA ALA A 273 -16.44 9.90 13.23
C ALA A 273 -15.19 9.22 12.64
N GLY A 274 -14.99 9.28 11.31
CA GLY A 274 -13.77 8.81 10.66
C GLY A 274 -12.55 9.64 11.04
N CYS A 275 -12.68 10.95 11.15
CA CYS A 275 -11.61 11.85 11.60
C CYS A 275 -11.20 11.59 13.07
N ALA A 276 -12.18 11.42 13.96
CA ALA A 276 -11.92 11.06 15.37
C ALA A 276 -11.24 9.69 15.50
N ALA A 277 -11.66 8.71 14.68
CA ALA A 277 -11.01 7.41 14.62
C ALA A 277 -9.56 7.53 14.15
N ALA A 278 -9.29 8.36 13.13
CA ALA A 278 -7.96 8.57 12.60
C ALA A 278 -7.04 9.27 13.61
N LEU A 279 -7.49 10.33 14.27
CA LEU A 279 -6.73 10.98 15.33
C LEU A 279 -6.33 10.02 16.44
N ALA A 280 -7.30 9.22 16.94
CA ALA A 280 -7.02 8.21 17.96
C ALA A 280 -6.08 7.11 17.44
N THR A 281 -6.18 6.71 16.17
CA THR A 281 -5.29 5.72 15.57
C THR A 281 -3.85 6.22 15.53
N LEU A 282 -3.62 7.45 15.04
CA LEU A 282 -2.28 8.04 14.99
C LEU A 282 -1.70 8.22 16.38
N GLN A 283 -2.51 8.66 17.35
CA GLN A 283 -2.11 8.76 18.75
C GLN A 283 -1.68 7.41 19.35
N VAL A 284 -2.41 6.33 19.09
CA VAL A 284 -2.03 4.98 19.54
C VAL A 284 -0.70 4.54 18.94
N ILE A 285 -0.48 4.79 17.64
CA ILE A 285 0.78 4.45 16.98
C ILE A 285 1.96 5.14 17.66
N GLU A 286 1.82 6.42 18.03
CA GLU A 286 2.86 7.19 18.73
C GLU A 286 3.07 6.71 20.18
N GLU A 287 1.99 6.61 20.95
CA GLU A 287 2.07 6.28 22.39
C GLU A 287 2.58 4.86 22.66
N GLU A 288 2.24 3.91 21.79
CA GLU A 288 2.65 2.52 21.90
C GLU A 288 3.93 2.19 21.11
N ASN A 289 4.60 3.21 20.53
CA ASN A 289 5.82 3.08 19.72
C ASN A 289 5.70 2.04 18.58
N LEU A 290 4.56 2.02 17.90
CA LEU A 290 4.24 0.97 16.93
C LEU A 290 5.07 1.03 15.64
N LEU A 291 5.75 2.14 15.34
CA LEU A 291 6.69 2.23 14.23
C LEU A 291 7.92 1.34 14.49
N GLU A 292 8.51 1.45 15.68
CA GLU A 292 9.62 0.60 16.09
C GLU A 292 9.16 -0.87 16.17
N ARG A 293 7.99 -1.11 16.76
CA ARG A 293 7.40 -2.44 16.86
C ARG A 293 7.18 -3.10 15.49
N ALA A 294 6.74 -2.35 14.48
CA ALA A 294 6.60 -2.87 13.12
C ALA A 294 7.94 -3.34 12.52
N SER A 295 9.02 -2.60 12.82
CA SER A 295 10.38 -2.99 12.41
C SER A 295 10.86 -4.26 13.10
N GLU A 296 10.63 -4.40 14.42
CA GLU A 296 10.94 -5.61 15.19
C GLU A 296 10.17 -6.83 14.68
N LEU A 297 8.84 -6.70 14.50
CA LEU A 297 8.00 -7.76 13.93
C LEU A 297 8.52 -8.20 12.56
N GLY A 298 8.87 -7.24 11.71
CA GLY A 298 9.42 -7.52 10.38
C GLY A 298 10.75 -8.27 10.43
N ALA A 299 11.63 -7.92 11.35
CA ALA A 299 12.92 -8.60 11.53
C ALA A 299 12.73 -10.07 11.96
N VAL A 300 11.87 -10.32 12.97
CA VAL A 300 11.57 -11.68 13.44
C VAL A 300 10.91 -12.51 12.33
N LEU A 301 9.94 -11.94 11.62
CA LEU A 301 9.28 -12.61 10.50
C LEU A 301 10.28 -13.01 9.42
N LYS A 302 11.14 -12.09 8.99
CA LYS A 302 12.14 -12.36 7.94
C LYS A 302 13.11 -13.46 8.34
N ASP A 303 13.67 -13.40 9.54
CA ASP A 303 14.61 -14.41 10.05
C ASP A 303 14.01 -15.83 10.03
N ARG A 304 12.79 -15.97 10.60
CA ARG A 304 12.08 -17.25 10.64
C ARG A 304 11.75 -17.77 9.24
N LEU A 305 11.29 -16.89 8.34
CA LEU A 305 10.92 -17.25 6.98
C LEU A 305 12.14 -17.58 6.10
N GLN A 306 13.26 -16.92 6.27
CA GLN A 306 14.51 -17.26 5.60
C GLN A 306 15.03 -18.62 6.06
N THR A 307 14.90 -18.94 7.36
CA THR A 307 15.18 -20.28 7.88
C THR A 307 14.28 -21.34 7.24
N LEU A 308 13.01 -21.03 7.03
CA LEU A 308 12.07 -21.93 6.38
C LEU A 308 12.36 -22.07 4.86
N GLN A 309 12.72 -20.97 4.19
CA GLN A 309 13.15 -20.96 2.79
C GLN A 309 14.36 -21.87 2.54
N ALA A 310 15.35 -21.87 3.46
CA ALA A 310 16.50 -22.74 3.36
C ALA A 310 16.13 -24.24 3.39
N LYS A 311 15.01 -24.60 4.02
CA LYS A 311 14.50 -25.98 4.12
C LYS A 311 13.60 -26.37 2.95
N HIS A 312 12.93 -25.40 2.31
CA HIS A 312 11.92 -25.64 1.28
C HIS A 312 12.24 -24.84 0.02
N LYS A 313 12.76 -25.51 -1.01
CA LYS A 313 13.11 -24.88 -2.30
C LYS A 313 11.91 -24.25 -3.05
N GLN A 314 10.70 -24.64 -2.66
CA GLN A 314 9.45 -24.08 -3.18
C GLN A 314 9.16 -22.68 -2.66
N ILE A 315 9.81 -22.24 -1.58
CA ILE A 315 9.81 -20.84 -1.16
C ILE A 315 10.87 -20.12 -2.00
N GLY A 316 10.41 -19.46 -3.06
CA GLY A 316 11.29 -18.82 -4.02
C GLY A 316 11.87 -17.50 -3.54
N ASP A 317 11.05 -16.70 -2.83
CA ASP A 317 11.46 -15.38 -2.34
C ASP A 317 10.73 -15.00 -1.04
N VAL A 318 11.43 -14.30 -0.14
CA VAL A 318 10.89 -13.68 1.07
C VAL A 318 11.33 -12.24 1.09
N ARG A 319 10.37 -11.32 1.02
CA ARG A 319 10.63 -9.87 0.86
C ARG A 319 9.65 -9.00 1.63
N GLY A 320 9.93 -7.72 1.70
CA GLY A 320 9.05 -6.71 2.30
C GLY A 320 9.80 -5.72 3.19
N LEU A 321 9.05 -4.78 3.81
CA LEU A 321 9.54 -3.78 4.75
C LEU A 321 8.71 -3.82 6.03
N GLY A 322 9.37 -3.71 7.19
CA GLY A 322 8.70 -3.75 8.49
C GLY A 322 7.76 -4.95 8.60
N ALA A 323 6.55 -4.73 9.09
CA ALA A 323 5.53 -5.77 9.25
C ALA A 323 4.68 -6.04 7.98
N MET A 324 5.21 -5.75 6.80
CA MET A 324 4.62 -6.03 5.49
C MET A 324 5.48 -7.02 4.73
N ILE A 325 5.28 -8.33 4.93
CA ILE A 325 6.13 -9.40 4.42
C ILE A 325 5.38 -10.31 3.45
N GLY A 326 5.99 -10.57 2.28
CA GLY A 326 5.50 -11.51 1.28
C GLY A 326 6.36 -12.76 1.19
N ILE A 327 5.72 -13.92 1.06
CA ILE A 327 6.37 -15.21 0.80
C ILE A 327 5.91 -15.68 -0.56
N GLU A 328 6.81 -15.79 -1.53
CA GLU A 328 6.50 -16.22 -2.88
C GLU A 328 6.81 -17.70 -3.08
N PHE A 329 5.85 -18.44 -3.64
CA PHE A 329 5.96 -19.87 -3.88
C PHE A 329 6.14 -20.17 -5.37
N ILE A 330 7.01 -21.15 -5.65
CA ILE A 330 7.40 -21.61 -6.98
C ILE A 330 7.35 -23.14 -7.07
N LYS A 331 7.03 -23.65 -8.27
CA LYS A 331 7.00 -25.10 -8.54
C LYS A 331 8.38 -25.67 -8.85
N ASP A 332 9.25 -24.88 -9.48
CA ASP A 332 10.51 -25.34 -10.06
C ASP A 332 11.58 -24.24 -10.13
N ALA A 333 12.78 -24.61 -10.59
CA ALA A 333 13.92 -23.71 -10.74
C ALA A 333 13.70 -22.60 -11.78
N ASN A 334 12.72 -22.74 -12.67
CA ASN A 334 12.32 -21.71 -13.65
C ASN A 334 11.40 -20.65 -13.01
N LYS A 335 11.17 -20.76 -11.70
CA LYS A 335 10.30 -19.87 -10.92
C LYS A 335 8.84 -19.90 -11.38
N THR A 336 8.35 -21.06 -11.88
CA THR A 336 6.95 -21.24 -12.22
C THR A 336 6.07 -20.97 -11.01
N PRO A 337 5.09 -20.04 -11.07
CA PRO A 337 4.27 -19.69 -9.92
C PRO A 337 3.48 -20.89 -9.37
N ASP A 338 3.38 -21.03 -8.05
CA ASP A 338 2.65 -22.11 -7.38
C ASP A 338 1.43 -21.55 -6.60
N GLU A 339 0.41 -21.16 -7.34
CA GLU A 339 -0.86 -20.67 -6.76
C GLU A 339 -1.58 -21.79 -5.98
N GLU A 340 -1.47 -23.05 -6.44
CA GLU A 340 -2.18 -24.19 -5.83
C GLU A 340 -1.70 -24.47 -4.41
N SER A 341 -0.38 -24.51 -4.21
CA SER A 341 0.20 -24.65 -2.86
C SER A 341 -0.19 -23.49 -1.97
N VAL A 342 -0.18 -22.24 -2.47
CA VAL A 342 -0.60 -21.06 -1.70
C VAL A 342 -2.05 -21.19 -1.23
N LYS A 343 -2.99 -21.58 -2.10
CA LYS A 343 -4.39 -21.79 -1.71
C LYS A 343 -4.53 -22.83 -0.60
N LYS A 344 -3.83 -23.96 -0.73
CA LYS A 344 -3.83 -25.03 0.28
C LYS A 344 -3.21 -24.59 1.61
N ILE A 345 -2.11 -23.82 1.59
CA ILE A 345 -1.46 -23.29 2.80
C ILE A 345 -2.43 -22.35 3.53
N VAL A 346 -3.09 -21.44 2.81
CA VAL A 346 -4.09 -20.54 3.39
C VAL A 346 -5.25 -21.30 4.03
N GLU A 347 -5.72 -22.39 3.42
CA GLU A 347 -6.78 -23.25 3.98
C GLU A 347 -6.32 -23.94 5.26
N VAL A 348 -5.14 -24.58 5.26
CA VAL A 348 -4.58 -25.28 6.44
C VAL A 348 -4.29 -24.29 7.58
N ALA A 349 -3.77 -23.10 7.28
CA ALA A 349 -3.55 -22.05 8.26
C ALA A 349 -4.86 -21.62 8.92
N ARG A 350 -5.90 -21.36 8.13
CA ARG A 350 -7.23 -21.00 8.62
C ARG A 350 -7.81 -22.09 9.53
N ASP A 351 -7.70 -23.35 9.13
CA ASP A 351 -8.20 -24.50 9.89
C ASP A 351 -7.42 -24.68 11.22
N SER A 352 -6.19 -24.15 11.27
CA SER A 352 -5.34 -24.06 12.49
C SER A 352 -5.58 -22.78 13.31
N GLY A 353 -6.51 -21.90 12.89
CA GLY A 353 -6.83 -20.65 13.60
C GLY A 353 -5.93 -19.46 13.24
N LEU A 354 -5.34 -19.43 12.02
CA LEU A 354 -4.58 -18.31 11.51
C LEU A 354 -5.17 -17.82 10.18
N ILE A 355 -5.61 -16.56 10.11
CA ILE A 355 -6.13 -15.94 8.89
C ILE A 355 -4.97 -15.36 8.09
N LEU A 356 -4.82 -15.86 6.86
CA LEU A 356 -3.87 -15.42 5.86
C LEU A 356 -4.58 -15.09 4.56
N LEU A 357 -3.97 -14.27 3.71
CA LEU A 357 -4.46 -13.99 2.36
C LEU A 357 -3.35 -14.19 1.33
N SER A 358 -3.75 -14.65 0.15
CA SER A 358 -2.89 -14.66 -1.03
C SER A 358 -2.88 -13.30 -1.72
N THR A 359 -1.81 -13.04 -2.46
CA THR A 359 -1.61 -11.85 -3.30
C THR A 359 -0.67 -12.18 -4.46
N GLY A 360 -0.25 -11.16 -5.20
CA GLY A 360 0.63 -11.30 -6.37
C GLY A 360 -0.13 -11.45 -7.67
N THR A 361 0.54 -11.08 -8.75
CA THR A 361 -0.03 -11.14 -10.10
C THR A 361 -0.52 -12.56 -10.44
N TYR A 362 0.19 -13.57 -9.95
CA TYR A 362 -0.09 -14.99 -10.20
C TYR A 362 -0.75 -15.71 -9.03
N GLY A 363 -1.14 -14.99 -7.95
CA GLY A 363 -1.78 -15.59 -6.77
C GLY A 363 -0.86 -16.52 -5.95
N ASN A 364 0.45 -16.46 -6.18
CA ASN A 364 1.44 -17.37 -5.60
C ASN A 364 2.25 -16.75 -4.44
N VAL A 365 1.76 -15.65 -3.86
CA VAL A 365 2.37 -14.98 -2.72
C VAL A 365 1.42 -15.04 -1.53
N ILE A 366 1.92 -15.45 -0.36
CA ILE A 366 1.23 -15.27 0.92
C ILE A 366 1.68 -13.94 1.50
N ARG A 367 0.72 -13.08 1.88
CA ARG A 367 0.97 -11.81 2.55
C ARG A 367 0.80 -11.93 4.05
N LEU A 368 1.77 -11.42 4.79
CA LEU A 368 1.76 -11.34 6.24
C LEU A 368 1.61 -9.89 6.66
N LEU A 369 0.53 -9.60 7.34
CA LEU A 369 0.16 -8.28 7.87
C LEU A 369 -0.30 -8.44 9.34
N PRO A 370 0.59 -8.82 10.28
CA PRO A 370 0.18 -8.91 11.67
C PRO A 370 -0.22 -7.53 12.20
N PRO A 371 -1.15 -7.43 13.19
CA PRO A 371 -1.36 -6.20 13.93
C PRO A 371 -0.04 -5.71 14.55
N LEU A 372 0.23 -4.39 14.50
CA LEU A 372 1.49 -3.85 15.00
C LEU A 372 1.62 -3.94 16.52
N ASN A 373 0.50 -3.94 17.24
CA ASN A 373 0.44 -4.13 18.70
C ASN A 373 0.38 -5.60 19.15
N MET A 374 0.68 -6.54 18.25
CA MET A 374 0.73 -7.97 18.56
C MET A 374 1.81 -8.27 19.60
N SER A 375 1.47 -9.10 20.58
CA SER A 375 2.42 -9.62 21.56
C SER A 375 3.40 -10.64 20.96
N ASP A 376 4.56 -10.84 21.59
CA ASP A 376 5.52 -11.86 21.15
C ASP A 376 4.96 -13.29 21.26
N ALA A 377 4.07 -13.53 22.22
CA ALA A 377 3.39 -14.82 22.36
C ALA A 377 2.47 -15.10 21.15
N GLU A 378 1.67 -14.13 20.74
CA GLU A 378 0.80 -14.24 19.56
C GLU A 378 1.61 -14.33 18.26
N LEU A 379 2.73 -13.59 18.16
CA LEU A 379 3.64 -13.66 17.03
C LEU A 379 4.20 -15.09 16.88
N ASN A 380 4.70 -15.67 17.98
CA ASN A 380 5.25 -17.04 17.96
C ASN A 380 4.16 -18.07 17.64
N GLU A 381 2.97 -17.97 18.23
CA GLU A 381 1.84 -18.85 17.92
C GLU A 381 1.48 -18.78 16.42
N GLY A 382 1.42 -17.57 15.85
CA GLY A 382 1.14 -17.38 14.42
C GLY A 382 2.22 -17.98 13.53
N LEU A 383 3.52 -17.81 13.88
CA LEU A 383 4.64 -18.39 13.17
C LEU A 383 4.61 -19.93 13.19
N GLU A 384 4.34 -20.55 14.34
CA GLU A 384 4.22 -22.01 14.46
C GLU A 384 3.09 -22.54 13.56
N LYS A 385 1.93 -21.89 13.55
CA LYS A 385 0.81 -22.27 12.68
C LYS A 385 1.15 -22.11 11.20
N LEU A 386 1.82 -21.02 10.81
CA LEU A 386 2.28 -20.78 9.45
C LEU A 386 3.28 -21.83 8.99
N GLU A 387 4.33 -22.09 9.80
CA GLU A 387 5.36 -23.09 9.52
C GLU A 387 4.75 -24.50 9.39
N HIS A 388 3.81 -24.83 10.27
CA HIS A 388 3.07 -26.10 10.19
C HIS A 388 2.31 -26.22 8.87
N ALA A 389 1.54 -25.19 8.49
CA ALA A 389 0.75 -25.19 7.26
C ALA A 389 1.64 -25.33 6.02
N ILE A 390 2.75 -24.58 5.94
CA ILE A 390 3.70 -24.64 4.85
C ILE A 390 4.32 -26.06 4.76
N THR A 391 4.84 -26.56 5.87
CA THR A 391 5.52 -27.87 5.92
C THR A 391 4.55 -29.00 5.54
N GLN A 392 3.33 -28.98 6.06
CA GLN A 392 2.32 -30.01 5.76
C GLN A 392 1.95 -30.04 4.29
N VAL A 393 1.74 -28.86 3.66
CA VAL A 393 1.35 -28.79 2.25
C VAL A 393 2.49 -29.19 1.34
N LEU A 394 3.70 -28.67 1.58
CA LEU A 394 4.85 -28.94 0.73
C LEU A 394 5.31 -30.41 0.83
N ALA A 395 5.25 -31.03 2.03
CA ALA A 395 5.57 -32.44 2.20
C ALA A 395 4.61 -33.36 1.41
N LYS A 396 3.31 -33.06 1.38
CA LYS A 396 2.30 -33.87 0.68
C LYS A 396 2.35 -33.69 -0.84
N HIS A 397 2.63 -32.45 -1.30
CA HIS A 397 2.55 -32.12 -2.73
C HIS A 397 3.76 -32.64 -3.52
N TYR A 398 4.93 -32.74 -2.87
CA TYR A 398 6.19 -33.12 -3.51
C TYR A 398 6.71 -34.51 -3.09
N ALA A 399 5.97 -35.23 -2.24
CA ALA A 399 6.26 -36.66 -1.92
C ALA A 399 5.75 -37.61 -3.02
N VAL A 400 5.02 -37.13 -4.02
CA VAL A 400 4.37 -37.91 -5.10
C VAL A 400 5.04 -37.67 -6.46
N ALA A 401 6.08 -36.84 -6.52
CA ALA A 401 6.92 -36.61 -7.69
C ALA A 401 8.33 -37.20 -7.48
#